data_0520e855aeb448a68f4ac2bfe79eb599
#
_entry.id   0520e855aeb448a68f4ac2bfe79eb599
#
_cell.length_a   1.000
_cell.length_b   1.000
_cell.length_c   1.000
_cell.angle_alpha   90.00
_cell.angle_beta   90.00
_cell.angle_gamma   90.00
#
_symmetry.space_group_name_H-M   'P 1'
#
loop_
_entity.id
_entity.type
_entity.pdbx_description
1 polymer ?
#
loop_
_entity_poly.entity_id
_entity_poly.type
_entity_poly.pdbx_seq_one_letter_code
_entity_poly.pdbx_strand_id
1 'polypeptide(L)'
;MFLRNFIMIKTILKYSLRLFILAIGVMSLYLANLFLMKPYSIDHYLGKEIVLGLIDSPEAMTYMGVFDNFNWLTKHNSKLSIPNEDDLEKNIKETEKIIKTLYKYKDSNLTASQVNTKEIAIFDYENNYKELKEFPYHDYPLNQIGGCHLNTI
;
A
#
# COMPACT_ATOMS: atom_id res chain seq x y z
N MET A 1 49.03 -18.18 -14.93
CA MET A 1 47.65 -18.00 -15.38
C MET A 1 46.65 -17.98 -14.20
N PHE A 2 46.73 -18.87 -13.22
CA PHE A 2 45.83 -18.98 -12.06
C PHE A 2 45.78 -17.75 -11.16
N LEU A 3 46.91 -17.14 -10.82
CA LEU A 3 46.98 -15.98 -9.95
C LEU A 3 46.28 -14.73 -10.55
N ARG A 4 46.39 -14.54 -11.86
CA ARG A 4 45.75 -13.41 -12.57
C ARG A 4 44.23 -13.53 -12.57
N ASN A 5 43.72 -14.73 -12.76
CA ASN A 5 42.27 -14.97 -12.70
C ASN A 5 41.72 -14.78 -11.27
N PHE A 6 42.50 -15.18 -10.25
CA PHE A 6 42.11 -15.00 -8.84
C PHE A 6 42.04 -13.52 -8.43
N ILE A 7 43.00 -12.70 -8.88
CA ILE A 7 42.99 -11.25 -8.63
C ILE A 7 41.81 -10.59 -9.35
N MET A 8 41.54 -10.98 -10.59
CA MET A 8 40.39 -10.48 -11.36
C MET A 8 39.05 -10.80 -10.66
N ILE A 9 38.86 -12.03 -10.19
CA ILE A 9 37.65 -12.43 -9.47
C ILE A 9 37.47 -11.63 -8.18
N LYS A 10 38.51 -11.42 -7.38
CA LYS A 10 38.45 -10.57 -6.17
C LYS A 10 38.08 -9.12 -6.49
N THR A 11 38.59 -8.59 -7.59
CA THR A 11 38.32 -7.23 -8.02
C THR A 11 36.85 -7.10 -8.47
N ILE A 12 36.36 -8.01 -9.28
CA ILE A 12 34.94 -8.06 -9.71
C ILE A 12 34.03 -8.17 -8.48
N LEU A 13 34.32 -9.07 -7.56
CA LEU A 13 33.53 -9.28 -6.34
C LEU A 13 33.49 -8.01 -5.48
N LYS A 14 34.60 -7.28 -5.36
CA LYS A 14 34.67 -6.02 -4.62
C LYS A 14 33.81 -4.93 -5.27
N TYR A 15 33.80 -4.81 -6.59
CA TYR A 15 32.98 -3.82 -7.28
C TYR A 15 31.49 -4.20 -7.28
N SER A 16 31.16 -5.48 -7.47
CA SER A 16 29.77 -5.96 -7.35
C SER A 16 29.19 -5.73 -5.95
N LEU A 17 29.98 -5.97 -4.89
CA LEU A 17 29.57 -5.70 -3.52
C LEU A 17 29.31 -4.19 -3.30
N ARG A 18 30.18 -3.33 -3.82
CA ARG A 18 29.98 -1.87 -3.71
C ARG A 18 28.72 -1.42 -4.44
N LEU A 19 28.49 -1.92 -5.65
CA LEU A 19 27.28 -1.62 -6.42
C LEU A 19 26.02 -2.09 -5.68
N PHE A 20 26.07 -3.26 -5.07
CA PHE A 20 24.97 -3.82 -4.27
C PHE A 20 24.66 -2.97 -3.05
N ILE A 21 25.67 -2.53 -2.31
CA ILE A 21 25.51 -1.63 -1.16
C ILE A 21 24.90 -0.29 -1.60
N LEU A 22 25.35 0.26 -2.73
CA LEU A 22 24.81 1.50 -3.28
C LEU A 22 23.34 1.32 -3.69
N ALA A 23 22.98 0.22 -4.32
CA ALA A 23 21.60 -0.10 -4.69
C ALA A 23 20.69 -0.22 -3.46
N ILE A 24 21.17 -0.88 -2.38
CA ILE A 24 20.44 -0.94 -1.10
C ILE A 24 20.28 0.47 -0.51
N GLY A 25 21.29 1.31 -0.55
CA GLY A 25 21.21 2.68 -0.07
C GLY A 25 20.16 3.52 -0.80
N VAL A 26 20.15 3.45 -2.14
CA VAL A 26 19.14 4.13 -2.97
C VAL A 26 17.73 3.61 -2.69
N MET A 27 17.59 2.28 -2.59
CA MET A 27 16.31 1.66 -2.27
C MET A 27 15.81 2.09 -0.89
N SER A 28 16.69 2.15 0.11
CA SER A 28 16.33 2.58 1.46
C SER A 28 15.87 4.04 1.49
N LEU A 29 16.54 4.94 0.75
CA LEU A 29 16.13 6.34 0.61
C LEU A 29 14.77 6.47 -0.10
N TYR A 30 14.53 5.67 -1.14
CA TYR A 30 13.24 5.64 -1.83
C TYR A 30 12.11 5.17 -0.91
N LEU A 31 12.32 4.07 -0.16
CA LEU A 31 11.35 3.58 0.81
C LEU A 31 11.11 4.59 1.95
N ALA A 32 12.14 5.23 2.45
CA ALA A 32 12.00 6.29 3.44
C ALA A 32 11.14 7.46 2.93
N ASN A 33 11.34 7.89 1.68
CA ASN A 33 10.48 8.90 1.06
C ASN A 33 9.02 8.41 0.95
N LEU A 34 8.82 7.15 0.51
CA LEU A 34 7.49 6.58 0.29
C LEU A 34 6.66 6.46 1.59
N PHE A 35 7.31 6.09 2.70
CA PHE A 35 6.61 5.79 3.96
C PHE A 35 6.65 6.92 4.99
N LEU A 36 7.73 7.70 5.04
CA LEU A 36 7.94 8.71 6.09
C LEU A 36 7.61 10.13 5.63
N MET A 37 7.60 10.39 4.33
CA MET A 37 7.39 11.72 3.77
C MET A 37 6.21 11.73 2.78
N LYS A 38 5.93 12.88 2.18
CA LYS A 38 5.08 12.95 1.00
C LYS A 38 5.85 12.39 -0.19
N PRO A 39 5.43 11.28 -0.81
CA PRO A 39 6.10 10.73 -1.98
C PRO A 39 6.19 11.73 -3.12
N TYR A 40 7.27 11.67 -3.88
CA TYR A 40 7.46 12.55 -5.03
C TYR A 40 6.39 12.34 -6.09
N SER A 41 6.04 11.08 -6.38
CA SER A 41 4.99 10.72 -7.35
C SER A 41 3.67 10.38 -6.66
N ILE A 42 2.58 10.94 -7.18
CA ILE A 42 1.22 10.62 -6.73
C ILE A 42 0.87 9.16 -7.01
N ASP A 43 1.34 8.60 -8.13
CA ASP A 43 1.08 7.20 -8.50
C ASP A 43 1.71 6.25 -7.49
N HIS A 44 2.94 6.54 -7.03
CA HIS A 44 3.60 5.76 -5.98
C HIS A 44 2.89 5.90 -4.63
N TYR A 45 2.35 7.09 -4.35
CA TYR A 45 1.57 7.31 -3.14
C TYR A 45 0.29 6.48 -3.14
N LEU A 46 -0.51 6.58 -4.21
CA LEU A 46 -1.75 5.81 -4.35
C LEU A 46 -1.48 4.30 -4.40
N GLY A 47 -0.45 3.88 -5.13
CA GLY A 47 -0.04 2.47 -5.16
C GLY A 47 0.32 1.92 -3.76
N LYS A 48 1.01 2.72 -2.94
CA LYS A 48 1.30 2.38 -1.54
C LYS A 48 0.01 2.24 -0.72
N GLU A 49 -0.93 3.17 -0.82
CA GLU A 49 -2.20 3.10 -0.07
C GLU A 49 -3.02 1.86 -0.46
N ILE A 50 -3.07 1.50 -1.75
CA ILE A 50 -3.71 0.27 -2.22
C ILE A 50 -3.04 -0.97 -1.61
N VAL A 51 -1.71 -1.03 -1.64
CA VAL A 51 -0.97 -2.17 -1.08
C VAL A 51 -1.17 -2.29 0.43
N LEU A 52 -1.17 -1.17 1.16
CA LEU A 52 -1.43 -1.18 2.60
C LEU A 52 -2.86 -1.65 2.90
N GLY A 53 -3.86 -1.15 2.17
CA GLY A 53 -5.25 -1.60 2.31
C GLY A 53 -5.43 -3.10 2.03
N LEU A 54 -4.71 -3.64 1.04
CA LEU A 54 -4.70 -5.09 0.78
C LEU A 54 -4.09 -5.88 1.93
N ILE A 55 -2.96 -5.41 2.49
CA ILE A 55 -2.28 -6.10 3.61
C ILE A 55 -3.15 -6.09 4.87
N ASP A 56 -3.91 -5.02 5.10
CA ASP A 56 -4.81 -4.90 6.24
C ASP A 56 -6.10 -5.72 6.08
N SER A 57 -6.39 -6.26 4.87
CA SER A 57 -7.55 -7.11 4.59
C SER A 57 -7.13 -8.52 4.12
N PRO A 58 -7.02 -9.49 5.03
CA PRO A 58 -6.70 -10.88 4.68
C PRO A 58 -7.67 -11.49 3.68
N GLU A 59 -8.95 -11.15 3.77
CA GLU A 59 -10.00 -11.60 2.85
C GLU A 59 -9.77 -11.09 1.43
N ALA A 60 -9.42 -9.81 1.28
CA ALA A 60 -9.11 -9.23 -0.01
C ALA A 60 -7.85 -9.87 -0.62
N MET A 61 -6.83 -10.14 0.19
CA MET A 61 -5.62 -10.87 -0.26
C MET A 61 -5.96 -12.26 -0.78
N THR A 62 -6.80 -13.01 -0.05
CA THR A 62 -7.26 -14.34 -0.44
C THR A 62 -8.11 -14.28 -1.71
N TYR A 63 -9.06 -13.35 -1.78
CA TYR A 63 -9.95 -13.20 -2.93
C TYR A 63 -9.17 -12.82 -4.21
N MET A 64 -8.18 -11.95 -4.12
CA MET A 64 -7.39 -11.51 -5.26
C MET A 64 -6.29 -12.50 -5.67
N GLY A 65 -5.90 -13.43 -4.78
CA GLY A 65 -4.86 -14.43 -5.04
C GLY A 65 -3.45 -13.83 -5.27
N VAL A 66 -3.26 -12.54 -5.04
CA VAL A 66 -2.00 -11.83 -5.39
C VAL A 66 -0.81 -12.36 -4.60
N PHE A 67 -1.05 -12.79 -3.36
CA PHE A 67 -0.01 -13.24 -2.43
C PHE A 67 -0.06 -14.73 -2.13
N ASP A 68 -0.78 -15.53 -2.91
CA ASP A 68 -0.91 -16.98 -2.67
C ASP A 68 0.44 -17.70 -2.63
N ASN A 69 1.35 -17.35 -3.52
CA ASN A 69 2.72 -17.89 -3.54
C ASN A 69 3.54 -17.50 -2.31
N PHE A 70 3.11 -16.48 -1.56
CA PHE A 70 3.74 -15.96 -0.35
C PHE A 70 2.91 -16.21 0.92
N ASN A 71 1.90 -17.09 0.85
CA ASN A 71 1.04 -17.41 1.98
C ASN A 71 1.82 -17.90 3.21
N TRP A 72 2.98 -18.54 3.00
CA TRP A 72 3.89 -18.92 4.09
C TRP A 72 4.41 -17.74 4.92
N LEU A 73 4.48 -16.53 4.32
CA LEU A 73 4.91 -15.29 4.96
C LEU A 73 3.73 -14.50 5.52
N THR A 74 2.67 -14.34 4.74
CA THR A 74 1.51 -13.49 5.07
C THR A 74 0.46 -14.20 5.92
N LYS A 75 0.33 -15.52 5.74
CA LYS A 75 -0.67 -16.38 6.40
C LYS A 75 -2.11 -15.86 6.24
N HIS A 76 -2.39 -15.12 5.15
CA HIS A 76 -3.68 -14.47 4.93
C HIS A 76 -4.82 -15.48 4.82
N ASN A 77 -4.60 -16.65 4.17
CA ASN A 77 -5.62 -17.70 4.02
C ASN A 77 -6.07 -18.34 5.35
N SER A 78 -5.40 -18.02 6.45
CA SER A 78 -5.75 -18.53 7.80
C SER A 78 -6.17 -17.41 8.75
N LYS A 79 -6.42 -16.22 8.25
CA LYS A 79 -6.80 -15.05 9.03
C LYS A 79 -8.14 -14.51 8.55
N LEU A 80 -8.90 -13.94 9.47
CA LEU A 80 -10.11 -13.16 9.21
C LEU A 80 -9.96 -11.80 9.90
N SER A 81 -10.46 -10.77 9.27
CA SER A 81 -10.60 -9.45 9.89
C SER A 81 -11.68 -9.53 10.97
N ILE A 82 -11.34 -9.16 12.19
CA ILE A 82 -12.31 -9.08 13.28
C ILE A 82 -12.62 -7.58 13.46
N PRO A 83 -13.83 -7.11 13.09
CA PRO A 83 -14.20 -5.71 13.28
C PRO A 83 -14.08 -5.32 14.76
N ASN A 84 -13.43 -4.19 15.01
CA ASN A 84 -13.27 -3.61 16.34
C ASN A 84 -13.74 -2.14 16.32
N GLU A 85 -14.31 -1.65 17.40
CA GLU A 85 -14.73 -0.24 17.50
C GLU A 85 -13.55 0.73 17.31
N ASP A 86 -12.35 0.37 17.76
CA ASP A 86 -11.13 1.14 17.57
C ASP A 86 -10.74 1.29 16.09
N ASP A 87 -11.12 0.35 15.24
CA ASP A 87 -10.80 0.36 13.81
C ASP A 87 -11.54 1.48 13.08
N LEU A 88 -12.76 1.82 13.50
CA LEU A 88 -13.52 2.93 12.93
C LEU A 88 -12.77 4.26 13.11
N GLU A 89 -12.32 4.54 14.33
CA GLU A 89 -11.60 5.78 14.64
C GLU A 89 -10.23 5.82 13.88
N LYS A 90 -9.56 4.69 13.80
CA LYS A 90 -8.33 4.54 13.02
C LYS A 90 -8.60 4.83 11.53
N ASN A 91 -9.62 4.20 10.94
CA ASN A 91 -9.98 4.36 9.53
C ASN A 91 -10.35 5.82 9.20
N ILE A 92 -11.09 6.49 10.06
CA ILE A 92 -11.42 7.92 9.90
C ILE A 92 -10.13 8.77 9.87
N LYS A 93 -9.21 8.55 10.81
CA LYS A 93 -7.93 9.30 10.87
C LYS A 93 -7.04 9.03 9.66
N GLU A 94 -6.98 7.78 9.21
CA GLU A 94 -6.18 7.39 8.04
C GLU A 94 -6.76 7.99 6.76
N THR A 95 -8.07 7.91 6.55
CA THR A 95 -8.75 8.52 5.41
C THR A 95 -8.54 10.04 5.38
N GLU A 96 -8.69 10.71 6.52
CA GLU A 96 -8.41 12.15 6.63
C GLU A 96 -6.96 12.51 6.27
N LYS A 97 -6.00 11.69 6.70
CA LYS A 97 -4.58 11.85 6.36
C LYS A 97 -4.32 11.68 4.86
N ILE A 98 -4.98 10.71 4.23
CA ILE A 98 -4.87 10.47 2.79
C ILE A 98 -5.39 11.69 2.02
N ILE A 99 -6.60 12.16 2.34
CA ILE A 99 -7.19 13.34 1.72
C ILE A 99 -6.25 14.55 1.85
N LYS A 100 -5.78 14.87 3.07
CA LYS A 100 -4.83 15.96 3.30
C LYS A 100 -3.54 15.82 2.51
N THR A 101 -3.09 14.60 2.27
CA THR A 101 -1.87 14.34 1.50
C THR A 101 -2.11 14.52 0.00
N LEU A 102 -3.25 14.08 -0.52
CA LEU A 102 -3.64 14.27 -1.92
C LEU A 102 -3.73 15.77 -2.28
N TYR A 103 -4.31 16.59 -1.40
CA TYR A 103 -4.36 18.04 -1.61
C TYR A 103 -2.99 18.74 -1.64
N LYS A 104 -1.92 18.13 -1.09
CA LYS A 104 -0.56 18.68 -1.18
C LYS A 104 0.08 18.52 -2.56
N TYR A 105 -0.50 17.72 -3.46
CA TYR A 105 -0.01 17.60 -4.83
C TYR A 105 -0.61 18.72 -5.69
N LYS A 106 0.25 19.63 -6.15
CA LYS A 106 -0.16 20.75 -7.02
C LYS A 106 -0.38 20.26 -8.45
N ASP A 107 -1.47 20.62 -9.07
CA ASP A 107 -1.84 20.20 -10.43
C ASP A 107 -0.80 20.63 -11.47
N SER A 108 -0.15 21.78 -11.24
CA SER A 108 0.93 22.30 -12.11
C SER A 108 2.13 21.32 -12.25
N ASN A 109 2.28 20.37 -11.33
CA ASN A 109 3.39 19.42 -11.31
C ASN A 109 2.94 18.00 -11.72
N LEU A 110 1.70 17.86 -12.16
CA LEU A 110 1.09 16.59 -12.53
C LEU A 110 0.78 16.56 -14.02
N THR A 111 0.78 15.37 -14.63
CA THR A 111 0.23 15.16 -15.95
C THR A 111 -1.31 15.23 -15.91
N ALA A 112 -1.97 15.44 -17.05
CA ALA A 112 -3.43 15.47 -17.12
C ALA A 112 -4.06 14.17 -16.57
N SER A 113 -3.46 13.02 -16.85
CA SER A 113 -3.91 11.74 -16.32
C SER A 113 -3.80 11.69 -14.80
N GLN A 114 -2.69 12.18 -14.24
CA GLN A 114 -2.47 12.22 -12.78
C GLN A 114 -3.42 13.19 -12.08
N VAL A 115 -3.79 14.31 -12.72
CA VAL A 115 -4.79 15.24 -12.19
C VAL A 115 -6.13 14.54 -12.09
N ASN A 116 -6.59 13.89 -13.17
CA ASN A 116 -7.83 13.13 -13.15
C ASN A 116 -7.84 12.03 -12.08
N THR A 117 -6.74 11.28 -11.98
CA THR A 117 -6.60 10.24 -10.96
C THR A 117 -6.66 10.82 -9.55
N LYS A 118 -6.02 11.97 -9.31
CA LYS A 118 -6.09 12.70 -8.04
C LYS A 118 -7.51 13.13 -7.69
N GLU A 119 -8.22 13.72 -8.65
CA GLU A 119 -9.60 14.18 -8.45
C GLU A 119 -10.55 13.02 -8.11
N ILE A 120 -10.44 11.90 -8.85
CA ILE A 120 -11.22 10.69 -8.58
C ILE A 120 -10.89 10.16 -7.18
N ALA A 121 -9.61 10.06 -6.84
CA ALA A 121 -9.20 9.59 -5.53
C ALA A 121 -9.69 10.49 -4.39
N ILE A 122 -9.61 11.81 -4.55
CA ILE A 122 -10.14 12.75 -3.55
C ILE A 122 -11.64 12.55 -3.38
N PHE A 123 -12.40 12.49 -4.49
CA PHE A 123 -13.84 12.27 -4.46
C PHE A 123 -14.21 10.97 -3.72
N ASP A 124 -13.51 9.89 -4.01
CA ASP A 124 -13.76 8.58 -3.39
C ASP A 124 -13.45 8.60 -1.89
N TYR A 125 -12.27 9.10 -1.50
CA TYR A 125 -11.89 9.21 -0.10
C TYR A 125 -12.76 10.20 0.71
N GLU A 126 -13.22 11.29 0.13
CA GLU A 126 -14.14 12.23 0.78
C GLU A 126 -15.51 11.61 1.02
N ASN A 127 -16.04 10.85 0.05
CA ASN A 127 -17.28 10.12 0.22
C ASN A 127 -17.15 9.04 1.30
N ASN A 128 -16.08 8.27 1.27
CA ASN A 128 -15.80 7.26 2.30
C ASN A 128 -15.66 7.89 3.70
N TYR A 129 -14.92 9.02 3.80
CA TYR A 129 -14.79 9.75 5.06
C TYR A 129 -16.13 10.25 5.62
N LYS A 130 -17.00 10.76 4.73
CA LYS A 130 -18.35 11.18 5.10
C LYS A 130 -19.20 10.01 5.58
N GLU A 131 -19.16 8.90 4.84
CA GLU A 131 -19.87 7.67 5.17
C GLU A 131 -19.44 7.11 6.54
N LEU A 132 -18.14 7.00 6.79
CA LEU A 132 -17.61 6.55 8.08
C LEU A 132 -18.05 7.42 9.25
N LYS A 133 -18.27 8.73 9.04
CA LYS A 133 -18.72 9.66 10.08
C LYS A 133 -20.22 9.69 10.28
N GLU A 134 -20.98 9.69 9.19
CA GLU A 134 -22.44 9.84 9.25
C GLU A 134 -23.14 8.48 9.49
N PHE A 135 -22.52 7.40 9.03
CA PHE A 135 -23.09 6.05 9.10
C PHE A 135 -22.07 5.02 9.62
N PRO A 136 -21.56 5.19 10.86
CA PRO A 136 -20.49 4.35 11.40
C PRO A 136 -20.84 2.86 11.51
N TYR A 137 -22.11 2.52 11.38
CA TYR A 137 -22.64 1.14 11.49
C TYR A 137 -23.24 0.63 10.18
N HIS A 138 -22.92 1.28 9.04
CA HIS A 138 -23.47 0.89 7.74
C HIS A 138 -23.05 -0.52 7.35
N ASP A 139 -21.83 -0.93 7.65
CA ASP A 139 -21.32 -2.28 7.41
C ASP A 139 -21.68 -3.26 8.54
N TYR A 140 -22.96 -3.34 8.86
CA TYR A 140 -23.42 -4.41 9.73
C TYR A 140 -23.08 -5.78 9.11
N PRO A 141 -22.60 -6.75 9.92
CA PRO A 141 -22.28 -8.10 9.43
C PRO A 141 -23.47 -8.82 8.79
N LEU A 142 -24.68 -8.29 8.97
CA LEU A 142 -25.93 -8.79 8.38
C LEU A 142 -26.69 -7.62 7.75
N ASN A 143 -26.63 -7.49 6.44
CA ASN A 143 -27.47 -6.56 5.68
C ASN A 143 -28.22 -7.32 4.56
N GLN A 144 -29.20 -6.67 3.91
CA GLN A 144 -30.07 -7.32 2.92
C GLN A 144 -29.35 -7.67 1.62
N ILE A 145 -28.24 -6.99 1.29
CA ILE A 145 -27.53 -7.07 0.00
C ILE A 145 -26.20 -7.79 0.14
N GLY A 146 -25.59 -7.76 1.31
CA GLY A 146 -24.31 -8.39 1.62
C GLY A 146 -24.23 -8.74 3.09
N GLY A 147 -23.34 -9.63 3.41
CA GLY A 147 -23.07 -10.03 4.78
C GLY A 147 -22.46 -11.41 4.83
N CYS A 148 -21.89 -11.79 5.97
CA CYS A 148 -21.25 -13.09 6.15
C CYS A 148 -22.16 -14.27 5.82
N HIS A 149 -23.47 -14.12 5.95
CA HIS A 149 -24.47 -15.15 5.63
C HIS A 149 -24.64 -15.40 4.13
N LEU A 150 -24.27 -14.47 3.25
CA LEU A 150 -24.31 -14.64 1.79
C LEU A 150 -22.96 -15.11 1.23
N ASN A 151 -21.87 -14.88 1.94
CA ASN A 151 -20.53 -15.21 1.48
C ASN A 151 -19.99 -16.55 2.02
N THR A 152 -20.80 -17.29 2.77
CA THR A 152 -20.44 -18.57 3.40
C THR A 152 -20.98 -19.80 2.66
N ILE A 153 -21.40 -19.63 1.39
CA ILE A 153 -21.86 -20.75 0.53
C ILE A 153 -20.76 -21.17 -0.43
#